data_ad0802ef9e8cda6b198a97007ceb9628
#
_entry.id   ad0802ef9e8cda6b198a97007ceb9628
#
_cell.length_a   1.000
_cell.length_b   1.000
_cell.length_c   1.000
_cell.angle_alpha   90.00
_cell.angle_beta   90.00
_cell.angle_gamma   90.00
#
_symmetry.space_group_name_H-M   'P 1'
#
loop_
_entity.id
_entity.type
_entity.pdbx_description
1 polymer ?
#
loop_
_entity_poly.entity_id
_entity_poly.type
_entity_poly.pdbx_seq_one_letter_code
_entity_poly.pdbx_strand_id
1 'polypeptide(L)'
;MKALTAYTSVYFVGAGGIGMSALVRYCLAKGYAVAGYDKTPSTLTSALEKEGARLFYDESVELIPAPFRDAATTLVVYTPAVPDSHAGLTYFRENGFTVVKRAELLGLITRASRGLCVAGTHGKTTTSSMAAHMLAQSSVGCSAFLGGILKNYDSNLILSDKSDLVVVEADEYDRSFHHLQPYMAVITATDADHLDIYGTYEAYLESFRHFTSLIRPDGVLILKKGLPLQPALAEGVRLYTYSLDDGGDFYARNIRMGNGQILFDWVYPGGVVADIDLGVPVRVNIENGVAAMALAWLNGVTPDEMRRAMKSFAGARRRFDFWIREGKTILVDDYAHHPDEIKASLSSLRALYADKKISVIFQPHLYTRTRDFCDQFAAALSLADELILLDIYPAREQPIPGVTSRIIFDKVNCKKKALCSKEKLLETIKERNFEVLITLGAGDIDRLLPAIKEEILAR
;
A
#
# COMPACT_ATOMS: atom_id res chain seq x y z
N MET A 1 26.92 6.05 -9.91
CA MET A 1 26.36 4.72 -10.28
C MET A 1 26.10 4.71 -11.78
N LYS A 2 26.39 3.59 -12.49
CA LYS A 2 26.08 3.45 -13.92
C LYS A 2 24.57 3.48 -14.15
N ALA A 3 24.12 3.90 -15.34
CA ALA A 3 22.71 3.79 -15.73
C ALA A 3 22.28 2.31 -15.76
N LEU A 4 21.00 2.04 -15.52
CA LEU A 4 20.47 0.67 -15.54
C LEU A 4 20.73 -0.04 -16.89
N THR A 5 20.70 0.71 -17.98
CA THR A 5 20.99 0.23 -19.33
C THR A 5 22.41 -0.29 -19.55
N ALA A 6 23.33 -0.06 -18.61
CA ALA A 6 24.69 -0.60 -18.68
C ALA A 6 24.80 -2.08 -18.28
N TYR A 7 23.72 -2.66 -17.75
CA TYR A 7 23.65 -4.04 -17.32
C TYR A 7 22.75 -4.87 -18.26
N THR A 8 23.02 -6.15 -18.36
CA THR A 8 22.20 -7.12 -19.12
C THR A 8 21.46 -8.08 -18.20
N SER A 9 21.93 -8.19 -16.96
CA SER A 9 21.41 -9.13 -15.96
C SER A 9 21.16 -8.42 -14.63
N VAL A 10 20.12 -8.85 -13.92
CA VAL A 10 19.81 -8.35 -12.58
C VAL A 10 19.58 -9.55 -11.64
N TYR A 11 20.33 -9.58 -10.53
CA TYR A 11 20.19 -10.60 -9.50
C TYR A 11 19.52 -10.01 -8.26
N PHE A 12 18.40 -10.59 -7.82
CA PHE A 12 17.64 -10.09 -6.68
C PHE A 12 17.87 -10.94 -5.42
N VAL A 13 18.21 -10.31 -4.30
CA VAL A 13 18.34 -10.96 -2.99
C VAL A 13 17.16 -10.54 -2.11
N GLY A 14 16.22 -11.48 -1.88
CA GLY A 14 14.91 -11.24 -1.28
C GLY A 14 13.84 -10.90 -2.34
N ALA A 15 13.76 -11.70 -3.41
CA ALA A 15 12.93 -11.42 -4.59
C ALA A 15 11.41 -11.46 -4.34
N GLY A 16 10.94 -12.25 -3.35
CA GLY A 16 9.52 -12.50 -3.09
C GLY A 16 8.80 -11.42 -2.28
N GLY A 17 9.50 -10.38 -1.83
CA GLY A 17 8.85 -9.24 -1.19
C GLY A 17 7.97 -8.46 -2.17
N ILE A 18 6.84 -7.88 -1.70
CA ILE A 18 5.88 -7.16 -2.55
C ILE A 18 6.54 -6.06 -3.39
N GLY A 19 7.42 -5.25 -2.80
CA GLY A 19 8.11 -4.19 -3.51
C GLY A 19 9.25 -4.69 -4.41
N MET A 20 9.85 -5.85 -4.10
CA MET A 20 10.90 -6.47 -4.92
C MET A 20 10.31 -7.14 -6.15
N SER A 21 9.19 -7.84 -6.00
CA SER A 21 8.52 -8.54 -7.11
C SER A 21 8.12 -7.62 -8.26
N ALA A 22 7.70 -6.39 -7.95
CA ALA A 22 7.41 -5.39 -8.98
C ALA A 22 8.66 -5.03 -9.79
N LEU A 23 9.83 -4.90 -9.13
CA LEU A 23 11.11 -4.63 -9.82
C LEU A 23 11.60 -5.83 -10.61
N VAL A 24 11.42 -7.05 -10.11
CA VAL A 24 11.69 -8.30 -10.85
C VAL A 24 10.90 -8.31 -12.15
N ARG A 25 9.58 -8.09 -12.10
CA ARG A 25 8.70 -8.03 -13.27
C ARG A 25 9.08 -6.92 -14.24
N TYR A 26 9.41 -5.73 -13.71
CA TYR A 26 9.88 -4.62 -14.53
C TYR A 26 11.14 -5.00 -15.31
N CYS A 27 12.14 -5.59 -14.65
CA CYS A 27 13.39 -6.02 -15.30
C CYS A 27 13.12 -7.09 -16.36
N LEU A 28 12.26 -8.10 -16.07
CA LEU A 28 11.86 -9.10 -17.06
C LEU A 28 11.21 -8.45 -18.28
N ALA A 29 10.25 -7.54 -18.07
CA ALA A 29 9.54 -6.84 -19.15
C ALA A 29 10.45 -5.92 -19.98
N LYS A 30 11.54 -5.41 -19.38
CA LYS A 30 12.57 -4.62 -20.09
C LYS A 30 13.64 -5.48 -20.73
N GLY A 31 13.51 -6.82 -20.71
CA GLY A 31 14.40 -7.74 -21.39
C GLY A 31 15.68 -8.10 -20.65
N TYR A 32 15.81 -7.75 -19.38
CA TYR A 32 16.95 -8.21 -18.57
C TYR A 32 16.84 -9.70 -18.25
N ALA A 33 17.97 -10.39 -18.23
CA ALA A 33 18.03 -11.69 -17.57
C ALA A 33 17.85 -11.50 -16.07
N VAL A 34 16.93 -12.26 -15.46
CA VAL A 34 16.63 -12.10 -14.02
C VAL A 34 16.79 -13.43 -13.29
N ALA A 35 17.56 -13.39 -12.20
CA ALA A 35 17.63 -14.45 -11.21
C ALA A 35 17.58 -13.85 -9.81
N GLY A 36 17.42 -14.70 -8.79
CA GLY A 36 17.44 -14.20 -7.42
C GLY A 36 17.26 -15.28 -6.37
N TYR A 37 17.33 -14.84 -5.15
CA TYR A 37 17.11 -15.63 -3.94
C TYR A 37 15.90 -15.11 -3.18
N ASP A 38 15.14 -16.02 -2.58
CA ASP A 38 14.23 -15.72 -1.49
C ASP A 38 14.29 -16.80 -0.43
N LYS A 39 13.99 -16.46 0.82
CA LYS A 39 14.05 -17.41 1.94
C LYS A 39 12.98 -18.49 1.85
N THR A 40 11.82 -18.16 1.29
CA THR A 40 10.62 -19.00 1.37
C THR A 40 9.86 -19.03 0.06
N PRO A 41 9.53 -20.19 -0.48
CA PRO A 41 8.59 -20.30 -1.59
C PRO A 41 7.22 -19.70 -1.21
N SER A 42 6.62 -18.97 -2.13
CA SER A 42 5.31 -18.33 -1.95
C SER A 42 4.53 -18.32 -3.26
N THR A 43 3.26 -17.97 -3.22
CA THR A 43 2.46 -17.77 -4.44
C THR A 43 3.06 -16.68 -5.34
N LEU A 44 3.69 -15.66 -4.71
CA LEU A 44 4.33 -14.57 -5.44
C LEU A 44 5.62 -15.02 -6.13
N THR A 45 6.50 -15.74 -5.44
CA THR A 45 7.72 -16.27 -6.05
C THR A 45 7.41 -17.27 -7.16
N SER A 46 6.40 -18.15 -6.97
CA SER A 46 5.95 -19.08 -8.02
C SER A 46 5.38 -18.35 -9.25
N ALA A 47 4.74 -17.19 -9.06
CA ALA A 47 4.32 -16.37 -10.19
C ALA A 47 5.50 -15.78 -10.94
N LEU A 48 6.52 -15.25 -10.23
CA LEU A 48 7.74 -14.72 -10.84
C LEU A 48 8.51 -15.78 -11.64
N GLU A 49 8.57 -17.03 -11.13
CA GLU A 49 9.20 -18.15 -11.86
C GLU A 49 8.46 -18.46 -13.16
N LYS A 50 7.12 -18.48 -13.14
CA LYS A 50 6.30 -18.65 -14.36
C LYS A 50 6.47 -17.49 -15.35
N GLU A 51 6.75 -16.29 -14.87
CA GLU A 51 7.01 -15.10 -15.66
C GLU A 51 8.44 -15.05 -16.22
N GLY A 52 9.33 -15.99 -15.82
CA GLY A 52 10.68 -16.17 -16.39
C GLY A 52 11.84 -15.84 -15.46
N ALA A 53 11.60 -15.48 -14.19
CA ALA A 53 12.68 -15.33 -13.21
C ALA A 53 13.22 -16.69 -12.78
N ARG A 54 14.53 -16.78 -12.52
CA ARG A 54 15.16 -17.98 -11.94
C ARG A 54 15.37 -17.78 -10.45
N LEU A 55 14.52 -18.35 -9.62
CA LEU A 55 14.59 -18.16 -8.17
C LEU A 55 15.19 -19.38 -7.46
N PHE A 56 15.93 -19.11 -6.39
CA PHE A 56 16.57 -20.10 -5.53
C PHE A 56 16.16 -19.81 -4.07
N TYR A 57 16.07 -20.87 -3.26
CA TYR A 57 15.60 -20.80 -1.87
C TYR A 57 16.66 -21.24 -0.86
N ASP A 58 17.88 -21.40 -1.34
CA ASP A 58 19.08 -21.65 -0.56
C ASP A 58 20.10 -20.56 -0.88
N GLU A 59 20.81 -20.05 0.13
CA GLU A 59 21.77 -18.95 0.00
C GLU A 59 23.16 -19.36 -0.52
N SER A 60 23.30 -20.60 -0.93
CA SER A 60 24.56 -21.16 -1.45
C SER A 60 25.01 -20.42 -2.71
N VAL A 61 26.26 -19.97 -2.70
CA VAL A 61 26.89 -19.23 -3.81
C VAL A 61 26.95 -20.07 -5.09
N GLU A 62 27.05 -21.40 -4.96
CA GLU A 62 27.11 -22.34 -6.07
C GLU A 62 25.85 -22.32 -6.92
N LEU A 63 24.71 -21.95 -6.34
CA LEU A 63 23.43 -21.84 -7.03
C LEU A 63 23.30 -20.58 -7.90
N ILE A 64 24.20 -19.60 -7.75
CA ILE A 64 24.19 -18.41 -8.60
C ILE A 64 24.55 -18.85 -10.04
N PRO A 65 23.64 -18.67 -11.03
CA PRO A 65 23.89 -19.13 -12.39
C PRO A 65 25.07 -18.40 -13.06
N ALA A 66 25.81 -19.09 -13.90
CA ALA A 66 26.99 -18.56 -14.59
C ALA A 66 26.78 -17.17 -15.26
N PRO A 67 25.65 -16.89 -15.94
CA PRO A 67 25.41 -15.56 -16.54
C PRO A 67 25.33 -14.41 -15.55
N PHE A 68 25.14 -14.70 -14.25
CA PHE A 68 25.06 -13.69 -13.19
C PHE A 68 26.35 -13.54 -12.36
N ARG A 69 27.44 -14.21 -12.78
CA ARG A 69 28.74 -14.15 -12.11
C ARG A 69 29.70 -13.15 -12.73
N ASP A 70 29.27 -12.36 -13.69
CA ASP A 70 30.04 -11.28 -14.30
C ASP A 70 29.65 -9.94 -13.70
N ALA A 71 30.54 -9.34 -12.89
CA ALA A 71 30.34 -8.06 -12.23
C ALA A 71 30.22 -6.87 -13.20
N ALA A 72 30.69 -7.00 -14.45
CA ALA A 72 30.62 -5.95 -15.45
C ALA A 72 29.20 -5.78 -16.00
N THR A 73 28.43 -6.87 -16.07
CA THR A 73 27.13 -6.96 -16.74
C THR A 73 25.96 -7.27 -15.79
N THR A 74 26.23 -7.61 -14.53
CA THR A 74 25.20 -7.95 -13.54
C THR A 74 25.05 -6.85 -12.49
N LEU A 75 23.82 -6.36 -12.31
CA LEU A 75 23.42 -5.53 -11.18
C LEU A 75 22.81 -6.43 -10.09
N VAL A 76 23.23 -6.23 -8.85
CA VAL A 76 22.65 -6.96 -7.70
C VAL A 76 21.76 -6.02 -6.90
N VAL A 77 20.53 -6.47 -6.63
CA VAL A 77 19.52 -5.68 -5.90
C VAL A 77 19.10 -6.45 -4.65
N TYR A 78 19.13 -5.82 -3.50
CA TYR A 78 18.74 -6.45 -2.25
C TYR A 78 17.72 -5.65 -1.44
N THR A 79 17.00 -6.33 -0.55
CA THR A 79 16.10 -5.71 0.44
C THR A 79 16.76 -5.68 1.81
N PRO A 80 16.54 -4.62 2.64
CA PRO A 80 17.05 -4.57 4.02
C PRO A 80 16.57 -5.72 4.93
N ALA A 81 15.55 -6.46 4.53
CA ALA A 81 15.07 -7.65 5.26
C ALA A 81 16.05 -8.82 5.21
N VAL A 82 17.01 -8.82 4.29
CA VAL A 82 18.06 -9.83 4.16
C VAL A 82 19.23 -9.42 5.07
N PRO A 83 19.70 -10.31 5.96
CA PRO A 83 20.81 -9.99 6.86
C PRO A 83 22.12 -9.78 6.08
N ASP A 84 22.98 -8.92 6.58
CA ASP A 84 24.29 -8.65 5.97
C ASP A 84 25.22 -9.88 5.90
N SER A 85 24.97 -10.87 6.76
CA SER A 85 25.69 -12.15 6.77
C SER A 85 25.26 -13.13 5.68
N HIS A 86 24.29 -12.78 4.83
CA HIS A 86 23.80 -13.64 3.76
C HIS A 86 24.93 -14.00 2.78
N ALA A 87 25.19 -15.29 2.57
CA ALA A 87 26.36 -15.77 1.82
C ALA A 87 26.43 -15.20 0.39
N GLY A 88 25.32 -15.24 -0.36
CA GLY A 88 25.27 -14.69 -1.70
C GLY A 88 25.50 -13.17 -1.74
N LEU A 89 24.97 -12.40 -0.76
CA LEU A 89 25.18 -10.96 -0.68
C LEU A 89 26.61 -10.61 -0.38
N THR A 90 27.26 -11.34 0.54
CA THR A 90 28.68 -11.22 0.85
C THR A 90 29.54 -11.50 -0.38
N TYR A 91 29.26 -12.63 -1.08
CA TYR A 91 29.95 -12.97 -2.33
C TYR A 91 29.90 -11.83 -3.36
N PHE A 92 28.75 -11.24 -3.63
CA PHE A 92 28.63 -10.16 -4.59
C PHE A 92 29.42 -8.92 -4.17
N ARG A 93 29.38 -8.56 -2.87
CA ARG A 93 30.13 -7.41 -2.34
C ARG A 93 31.65 -7.60 -2.46
N GLU A 94 32.16 -8.80 -2.13
CA GLU A 94 33.59 -9.11 -2.16
C GLU A 94 34.15 -9.29 -3.58
N ASN A 95 33.29 -9.61 -4.56
CA ASN A 95 33.74 -9.84 -5.95
C ASN A 95 33.47 -8.65 -6.88
N GLY A 96 33.31 -7.43 -6.33
CA GLY A 96 33.28 -6.18 -7.09
C GLY A 96 32.00 -5.91 -7.88
N PHE A 97 30.89 -6.56 -7.53
CA PHE A 97 29.59 -6.28 -8.13
C PHE A 97 29.03 -4.93 -7.67
N THR A 98 28.24 -4.29 -8.53
CA THR A 98 27.41 -3.17 -8.09
C THR A 98 26.22 -3.74 -7.33
N VAL A 99 26.22 -3.54 -6.02
CA VAL A 99 25.17 -4.00 -5.10
C VAL A 99 24.37 -2.78 -4.62
N VAL A 100 23.07 -2.78 -4.86
CA VAL A 100 22.19 -1.64 -4.55
C VAL A 100 20.97 -2.09 -3.74
N LYS A 101 20.47 -1.20 -2.90
CA LYS A 101 19.17 -1.39 -2.25
C LYS A 101 18.02 -1.30 -3.27
N ARG A 102 16.88 -1.92 -2.96
CA ARG A 102 15.64 -1.80 -3.71
C ARG A 102 15.32 -0.33 -4.06
N ALA A 103 15.43 0.57 -3.09
CA ALA A 103 15.14 1.99 -3.26
C ALA A 103 16.09 2.69 -4.24
N GLU A 104 17.35 2.26 -4.30
CA GLU A 104 18.33 2.83 -5.25
C GLU A 104 18.04 2.41 -6.69
N LEU A 105 17.60 1.15 -6.93
CA LEU A 105 17.15 0.74 -8.25
C LEU A 105 15.92 1.55 -8.69
N LEU A 106 14.96 1.76 -7.78
CA LEU A 106 13.80 2.60 -8.05
C LEU A 106 14.21 4.05 -8.34
N GLY A 107 15.24 4.55 -7.65
CA GLY A 107 15.88 5.85 -7.94
C GLY A 107 16.50 5.91 -9.34
N LEU A 108 17.14 4.85 -9.82
CA LEU A 108 17.65 4.78 -11.20
C LEU A 108 16.51 4.88 -12.22
N ILE A 109 15.38 4.22 -11.94
CA ILE A 109 14.19 4.26 -12.80
C ILE A 109 13.59 5.68 -12.82
N THR A 110 13.39 6.32 -11.67
CA THR A 110 12.80 7.68 -11.60
C THR A 110 13.68 8.76 -12.20
N ARG A 111 15.00 8.57 -12.20
CA ARG A 111 15.94 9.46 -12.91
C ARG A 111 15.83 9.39 -14.42
N ALA A 112 15.53 8.20 -14.95
CA ALA A 112 15.41 7.97 -16.39
C ALA A 112 13.98 8.24 -16.94
N SER A 113 13.04 8.65 -16.08
CA SER A 113 11.62 8.86 -16.40
C SER A 113 11.06 10.10 -15.69
N ARG A 114 9.77 10.43 -15.92
CA ARG A 114 9.05 11.39 -15.11
C ARG A 114 8.41 10.70 -13.90
N GLY A 115 9.15 10.69 -12.77
CA GLY A 115 8.70 10.04 -11.54
C GLY A 115 7.57 10.83 -10.85
N LEU A 116 6.44 10.18 -10.63
CA LEU A 116 5.30 10.69 -9.86
C LEU A 116 5.30 10.00 -8.51
N CYS A 117 5.88 10.65 -7.50
CA CYS A 117 6.20 10.05 -6.22
C CYS A 117 5.18 10.44 -5.14
N VAL A 118 4.55 9.48 -4.50
CA VAL A 118 3.58 9.70 -3.42
C VAL A 118 4.21 9.30 -2.08
N ALA A 119 4.47 10.28 -1.22
CA ALA A 119 5.05 10.11 0.10
C ALA A 119 4.07 10.53 1.21
N GLY A 120 4.37 10.11 2.43
CA GLY A 120 3.60 10.48 3.62
C GLY A 120 3.38 9.30 4.56
N THR A 121 3.18 9.55 5.85
CA THR A 121 2.97 8.51 6.85
C THR A 121 1.77 7.61 6.50
N HIS A 122 0.68 8.19 6.03
CA HIS A 122 -0.56 7.51 5.67
C HIS A 122 -1.02 7.87 4.25
N GLY A 123 -1.82 7.01 3.62
CA GLY A 123 -2.44 7.30 2.32
C GLY A 123 -1.58 7.03 1.08
N LYS A 124 -0.29 6.74 1.21
CA LYS A 124 0.65 6.48 0.08
C LYS A 124 0.12 5.48 -0.93
N THR A 125 -0.14 4.25 -0.48
CA THR A 125 -0.58 3.14 -1.34
C THR A 125 -1.89 3.47 -2.06
N THR A 126 -2.85 4.04 -1.35
CA THR A 126 -4.16 4.35 -1.94
C THR A 126 -4.05 5.48 -2.95
N THR A 127 -3.36 6.57 -2.62
CA THR A 127 -3.19 7.72 -3.53
C THR A 127 -2.39 7.35 -4.77
N SER A 128 -1.26 6.63 -4.62
CA SER A 128 -0.46 6.16 -5.77
C SER A 128 -1.24 5.18 -6.64
N SER A 129 -2.03 4.30 -6.03
CA SER A 129 -2.88 3.34 -6.74
C SER A 129 -4.00 4.01 -7.53
N MET A 130 -4.69 4.99 -6.94
CA MET A 130 -5.71 5.78 -7.64
C MET A 130 -5.12 6.57 -8.81
N ALA A 131 -3.99 7.25 -8.59
CA ALA A 131 -3.29 7.99 -9.63
C ALA A 131 -2.83 7.08 -10.78
N ALA A 132 -2.22 5.94 -10.44
CA ALA A 132 -1.79 4.95 -11.42
C ALA A 132 -2.96 4.38 -12.23
N HIS A 133 -4.09 4.09 -11.56
CA HIS A 133 -5.29 3.61 -12.25
C HIS A 133 -5.86 4.66 -13.20
N MET A 134 -5.98 5.92 -12.78
CA MET A 134 -6.47 7.02 -13.64
C MET A 134 -5.57 7.23 -14.86
N LEU A 135 -4.26 7.27 -14.68
CA LEU A 135 -3.30 7.42 -15.77
C LEU A 135 -3.36 6.21 -16.72
N ALA A 136 -3.38 4.98 -16.19
CA ALA A 136 -3.42 3.76 -17.00
C ALA A 136 -4.72 3.60 -17.80
N GLN A 137 -5.86 4.10 -17.27
CA GLN A 137 -7.17 4.06 -17.93
C GLN A 137 -7.41 5.29 -18.86
N SER A 138 -6.45 6.19 -18.94
CA SER A 138 -6.53 7.38 -19.80
C SER A 138 -5.69 7.23 -21.07
N SER A 139 -5.78 8.23 -21.92
CA SER A 139 -4.92 8.36 -23.11
C SER A 139 -3.45 8.60 -22.77
N VAL A 140 -3.14 9.03 -21.54
CA VAL A 140 -1.78 9.37 -21.09
C VAL A 140 -0.92 8.13 -20.81
N GLY A 141 -1.46 7.15 -20.09
CA GLY A 141 -0.73 5.96 -19.66
C GLY A 141 0.30 6.23 -18.54
N CYS A 142 0.76 5.20 -17.87
CA CYS A 142 1.91 5.23 -16.96
C CYS A 142 2.43 3.81 -16.69
N SER A 143 3.70 3.71 -16.27
CA SER A 143 4.13 2.57 -15.46
C SER A 143 3.93 2.89 -13.98
N ALA A 144 3.79 1.87 -13.11
CA ALA A 144 3.59 2.10 -11.70
C ALA A 144 4.17 0.98 -10.83
N PHE A 145 4.86 1.36 -9.76
CA PHE A 145 5.37 0.47 -8.71
C PHE A 145 4.57 0.75 -7.43
N LEU A 146 3.76 -0.21 -7.03
CA LEU A 146 2.74 -0.03 -5.98
C LEU A 146 3.04 -0.89 -4.76
N GLY A 147 2.67 -0.39 -3.59
CA GLY A 147 2.84 -1.06 -2.30
C GLY A 147 1.85 -2.21 -2.05
N GLY A 148 0.90 -2.45 -2.96
CA GLY A 148 -0.11 -3.50 -2.85
C GLY A 148 -0.55 -4.02 -4.22
N ILE A 149 -1.18 -5.20 -4.24
CA ILE A 149 -1.75 -5.78 -5.45
C ILE A 149 -3.07 -5.07 -5.76
N LEU A 150 -3.13 -4.34 -6.88
CA LEU A 150 -4.37 -3.73 -7.36
C LEU A 150 -5.32 -4.78 -7.92
N LYS A 151 -6.57 -4.73 -7.48
CA LYS A 151 -7.62 -5.66 -7.93
C LYS A 151 -7.93 -5.52 -9.41
N ASN A 152 -7.87 -4.30 -9.96
CA ASN A 152 -8.11 -4.03 -11.38
C ASN A 152 -7.10 -4.72 -12.32
N TYR A 153 -5.90 -5.01 -11.84
CA TYR A 153 -4.79 -5.52 -12.66
C TYR A 153 -4.23 -6.85 -12.15
N ASP A 154 -4.68 -7.30 -10.98
CA ASP A 154 -4.12 -8.45 -10.26
C ASP A 154 -2.58 -8.39 -10.12
N SER A 155 -2.05 -7.19 -9.97
CA SER A 155 -0.61 -6.90 -9.95
C SER A 155 -0.28 -5.69 -9.09
N ASN A 156 0.95 -5.64 -8.61
CA ASN A 156 1.56 -4.48 -7.96
C ASN A 156 2.46 -3.68 -8.94
N LEU A 157 2.45 -4.07 -10.21
CA LEU A 157 3.14 -3.40 -11.30
C LEU A 157 2.14 -3.11 -12.44
N ILE A 158 2.16 -1.89 -12.93
CA ILE A 158 1.57 -1.51 -14.21
C ILE A 158 2.72 -1.13 -15.14
N LEU A 159 2.67 -1.54 -16.40
CA LEU A 159 3.65 -1.18 -17.42
C LEU A 159 2.98 -0.46 -18.58
N SER A 160 3.67 0.54 -19.10
CA SER A 160 3.29 1.27 -20.30
C SER A 160 4.48 1.41 -21.23
N ASP A 161 4.25 1.13 -22.50
CA ASP A 161 5.24 1.36 -23.56
C ASP A 161 5.04 2.73 -24.23
N LYS A 162 3.96 3.44 -23.88
CA LYS A 162 3.56 4.71 -24.51
C LYS A 162 3.91 5.94 -23.68
N SER A 163 4.21 5.77 -22.38
CA SER A 163 4.40 6.86 -21.43
C SER A 163 5.72 6.74 -20.70
N ASP A 164 6.38 7.86 -20.47
CA ASP A 164 7.55 7.98 -19.61
C ASP A 164 7.18 8.30 -18.15
N LEU A 165 5.89 8.39 -17.82
CA LEU A 165 5.40 8.58 -16.47
C LEU A 165 5.56 7.29 -15.66
N VAL A 166 6.12 7.43 -14.46
CA VAL A 166 6.27 6.31 -13.52
C VAL A 166 5.73 6.70 -12.16
N VAL A 167 4.62 6.11 -11.76
CA VAL A 167 4.04 6.30 -10.42
C VAL A 167 4.78 5.42 -9.42
N VAL A 168 5.21 6.02 -8.31
CA VAL A 168 6.00 5.34 -7.29
C VAL A 168 5.44 5.67 -5.91
N GLU A 169 5.24 4.64 -5.09
CA GLU A 169 5.06 4.81 -3.66
C GLU A 169 6.43 5.14 -3.02
N ALA A 170 6.58 6.37 -2.54
CA ALA A 170 7.82 6.88 -1.97
C ALA A 170 7.85 6.60 -0.46
N ASP A 171 8.52 5.51 -0.10
CA ASP A 171 8.57 4.99 1.27
C ASP A 171 9.58 5.78 2.10
N GLU A 172 9.12 6.40 3.19
CA GLU A 172 9.94 7.14 4.14
C GLU A 172 10.76 6.23 5.07
N TYR A 173 10.37 4.96 5.22
CA TYR A 173 11.11 4.01 6.05
C TYR A 173 12.58 3.92 5.61
N ASP A 174 13.51 3.96 6.56
CA ASP A 174 14.96 3.96 6.34
C ASP A 174 15.42 5.04 5.31
N ARG A 175 14.68 6.14 5.21
CA ARG A 175 14.93 7.22 4.24
C ARG A 175 15.01 6.76 2.78
N SER A 176 14.32 5.65 2.46
CA SER A 176 14.33 5.05 1.13
C SER A 176 13.92 6.04 0.02
N PHE A 177 12.98 6.95 0.29
CA PHE A 177 12.53 7.97 -0.66
C PHE A 177 13.60 9.01 -1.03
N HIS A 178 14.70 9.13 -0.29
CA HIS A 178 15.83 10.01 -0.63
C HIS A 178 16.61 9.55 -1.87
N HIS A 179 16.45 8.30 -2.28
CA HIS A 179 17.06 7.80 -3.50
C HIS A 179 16.31 8.20 -4.77
N LEU A 180 15.05 8.63 -4.64
CA LEU A 180 14.18 9.00 -5.76
C LEU A 180 14.54 10.39 -6.30
N GLN A 181 14.19 10.65 -7.56
CA GLN A 181 14.21 11.97 -8.17
C GLN A 181 12.82 12.29 -8.75
N PRO A 182 11.94 12.90 -7.93
CA PRO A 182 10.59 13.19 -8.38
C PRO A 182 10.53 14.24 -9.49
N TYR A 183 9.75 13.99 -10.54
CA TYR A 183 9.22 15.04 -11.40
C TYR A 183 8.02 15.70 -10.71
N MET A 184 7.11 14.92 -10.14
CA MET A 184 6.07 15.43 -9.24
C MET A 184 6.08 14.63 -7.94
N ALA A 185 5.79 15.31 -6.83
CA ALA A 185 5.62 14.68 -5.53
C ALA A 185 4.26 15.05 -4.92
N VAL A 186 3.67 14.10 -4.21
CA VAL A 186 2.50 14.30 -3.33
C VAL A 186 2.94 13.99 -1.92
N ILE A 187 2.63 14.86 -0.95
CA ILE A 187 2.80 14.59 0.49
C ILE A 187 1.42 14.48 1.13
N THR A 188 1.09 13.30 1.64
CA THR A 188 -0.25 12.98 2.16
C THR A 188 -0.40 13.19 3.66
N ALA A 189 0.65 12.92 4.42
CA ALA A 189 0.68 13.04 5.89
C ALA A 189 2.13 13.10 6.37
N THR A 190 2.36 13.68 7.55
CA THR A 190 3.68 13.74 8.19
C THR A 190 3.55 13.48 9.70
N ASP A 191 2.62 12.63 10.12
CA ASP A 191 2.45 12.22 11.50
C ASP A 191 3.69 11.44 11.96
N ALA A 192 4.00 11.51 13.26
CA ALA A 192 5.18 10.85 13.80
C ALA A 192 5.10 9.34 13.63
N ASP A 193 6.03 8.76 12.88
CA ASP A 193 6.18 7.33 12.69
C ASP A 193 7.67 6.97 12.58
N HIS A 194 8.01 5.70 12.72
CA HIS A 194 9.38 5.20 12.58
C HIS A 194 10.41 5.96 13.44
N LEU A 195 10.02 6.36 14.67
CA LEU A 195 10.91 7.10 15.56
C LEU A 195 12.11 6.26 16.05
N ASP A 196 12.05 4.95 15.94
CA ASP A 196 13.19 4.04 16.10
C ASP A 196 14.30 4.29 15.06
N ILE A 197 13.94 4.76 13.86
CA ILE A 197 14.86 5.11 12.76
C ILE A 197 15.25 6.59 12.80
N TYR A 198 14.29 7.47 13.08
CA TYR A 198 14.46 8.91 12.99
C TYR A 198 14.92 9.57 14.29
N GLY A 199 14.65 8.94 15.44
CA GLY A 199 14.96 9.44 16.77
C GLY A 199 13.97 10.49 17.27
N THR A 200 13.71 11.55 16.49
CA THR A 200 12.77 12.63 16.85
C THR A 200 11.81 12.96 15.72
N TYR A 201 10.69 13.61 16.06
CA TYR A 201 9.70 14.09 15.09
C TYR A 201 10.29 15.18 14.18
N GLU A 202 11.14 16.04 14.71
CA GLU A 202 11.82 17.08 13.94
C GLU A 202 12.74 16.46 12.87
N ALA A 203 13.49 15.41 13.21
CA ALA A 203 14.32 14.68 12.26
C ALA A 203 13.47 13.97 11.19
N TYR A 204 12.28 13.49 11.55
CA TYR A 204 11.30 12.94 10.62
C TYR A 204 10.81 14.00 9.63
N LEU A 205 10.41 15.19 10.11
CA LEU A 205 10.00 16.31 9.25
C LEU A 205 11.14 16.82 8.36
N GLU A 206 12.36 16.88 8.86
CA GLU A 206 13.53 17.28 8.05
C GLU A 206 13.81 16.28 6.93
N SER A 207 13.53 14.99 7.14
CA SER A 207 13.62 13.98 6.09
C SER A 207 12.62 14.22 4.96
N PHE A 208 11.37 14.61 5.26
CA PHE A 208 10.41 15.03 4.25
C PHE A 208 10.82 16.34 3.58
N ARG A 209 11.35 17.30 4.34
CA ARG A 209 11.87 18.54 3.79
C ARG A 209 13.00 18.26 2.79
N HIS A 210 13.93 17.36 3.13
CA HIS A 210 14.96 16.92 2.20
C HIS A 210 14.36 16.25 0.95
N PHE A 211 13.36 15.36 1.12
CA PHE A 211 12.69 14.73 -0.02
C PHE A 211 12.07 15.77 -0.99
N THR A 212 11.48 16.86 -0.48
CA THR A 212 10.93 17.91 -1.34
C THR A 212 12.02 18.66 -2.12
N SER A 213 13.26 18.73 -1.62
CA SER A 213 14.38 19.33 -2.34
C SER A 213 14.90 18.49 -3.52
N LEU A 214 14.51 17.21 -3.59
CA LEU A 214 14.87 16.31 -4.68
C LEU A 214 13.95 16.45 -5.90
N ILE A 215 12.88 17.24 -5.80
CA ILE A 215 11.97 17.50 -6.92
C ILE A 215 12.73 18.29 -7.99
N ARG A 216 12.59 17.85 -9.25
CA ARG A 216 13.25 18.50 -10.40
C ARG A 216 12.78 19.96 -10.55
N PRO A 217 13.63 20.87 -11.03
CA PRO A 217 13.27 22.29 -11.19
C PRO A 217 12.02 22.56 -12.06
N ASP A 218 11.75 21.68 -13.03
CA ASP A 218 10.56 21.72 -13.88
C ASP A 218 9.33 21.02 -13.27
N GLY A 219 9.44 20.60 -12.01
CA GLY A 219 8.52 19.73 -11.32
C GLY A 219 7.40 20.42 -10.53
N VAL A 220 6.67 19.61 -9.78
CA VAL A 220 5.53 20.03 -8.97
C VAL A 220 5.53 19.33 -7.61
N LEU A 221 5.23 20.09 -6.55
CA LEU A 221 4.82 19.55 -5.26
C LEU A 221 3.31 19.76 -5.07
N ILE A 222 2.59 18.70 -4.73
CA ILE A 222 1.20 18.71 -4.28
C ILE A 222 1.20 18.40 -2.77
N LEU A 223 0.96 19.40 -1.95
CA LEU A 223 1.11 19.32 -0.49
C LEU A 223 -0.27 19.35 0.17
N LYS A 224 -0.54 18.41 1.08
CA LYS A 224 -1.74 18.48 1.90
C LYS A 224 -1.71 19.74 2.76
N LYS A 225 -2.81 20.50 2.74
CA LYS A 225 -2.98 21.72 3.52
C LYS A 225 -2.93 21.43 5.02
N GLY A 226 -2.24 22.27 5.78
CA GLY A 226 -2.16 22.17 7.24
C GLY A 226 -1.08 21.24 7.78
N LEU A 227 -0.29 20.58 6.92
CA LEU A 227 0.87 19.82 7.41
C LEU A 227 1.93 20.76 7.99
N PRO A 228 2.59 20.38 9.11
CA PRO A 228 3.67 21.15 9.73
C PRO A 228 5.00 21.01 8.96
N LEU A 229 4.93 20.90 7.65
CA LEU A 229 6.05 20.72 6.74
C LEU A 229 6.31 22.02 5.96
N GLN A 230 7.51 22.56 6.10
CA GLN A 230 8.01 23.64 5.25
C GLN A 230 8.87 23.03 4.13
N PRO A 231 8.38 22.92 2.88
CA PRO A 231 9.12 22.27 1.82
C PRO A 231 10.36 23.08 1.41
N ALA A 232 11.42 22.38 1.01
CA ALA A 232 12.66 22.98 0.46
C ALA A 232 12.65 22.85 -1.07
N LEU A 233 11.95 23.74 -1.76
CA LEU A 233 11.78 23.64 -3.20
C LEU A 233 12.91 24.36 -3.95
N ALA A 234 13.40 23.72 -5.02
CA ALA A 234 14.30 24.39 -5.96
C ALA A 234 13.53 25.47 -6.76
N GLU A 235 14.27 26.46 -7.27
CA GLU A 235 13.68 27.46 -8.17
C GLU A 235 13.03 26.78 -9.38
N GLY A 236 11.82 27.25 -9.75
CA GLY A 236 11.03 26.69 -10.83
C GLY A 236 10.04 25.60 -10.43
N VAL A 237 10.18 24.97 -9.26
CA VAL A 237 9.21 23.99 -8.76
C VAL A 237 7.90 24.69 -8.37
N ARG A 238 6.78 24.23 -8.93
CA ARG A 238 5.45 24.76 -8.60
C ARG A 238 4.89 24.04 -7.38
N LEU A 239 4.29 24.80 -6.46
CA LEU A 239 3.60 24.29 -5.28
C LEU A 239 2.08 24.40 -5.49
N TYR A 240 1.38 23.32 -5.25
CA TYR A 240 -0.07 23.27 -5.11
C TYR A 240 -0.44 22.67 -3.76
N THR A 241 -1.57 23.11 -3.22
CA THR A 241 -2.14 22.59 -1.99
C THR A 241 -3.41 21.80 -2.26
N TYR A 242 -3.67 20.79 -1.45
CA TYR A 242 -4.94 20.07 -1.48
C TYR A 242 -5.50 19.82 -0.08
N SER A 243 -6.78 19.62 0.01
CA SER A 243 -7.48 19.28 1.26
C SER A 243 -8.70 18.40 0.99
N LEU A 244 -9.32 17.90 2.05
CA LEU A 244 -10.58 17.19 1.96
C LEU A 244 -11.69 18.14 1.46
N ASP A 245 -11.94 19.24 2.18
CA ASP A 245 -13.10 20.12 1.97
C ASP A 245 -12.84 21.60 2.36
N ASP A 246 -11.65 21.95 2.77
CA ASP A 246 -11.29 23.25 3.36
C ASP A 246 -10.54 24.18 2.39
N GLY A 247 -10.79 24.07 1.09
CA GLY A 247 -10.11 24.91 0.10
C GLY A 247 -8.67 24.46 -0.15
N GLY A 248 -7.88 25.29 -0.79
CA GLY A 248 -6.63 24.94 -1.44
C GLY A 248 -6.81 24.99 -2.95
N ASP A 249 -5.79 24.56 -3.70
CA ASP A 249 -5.90 24.50 -5.16
C ASP A 249 -6.80 23.35 -5.62
N PHE A 250 -6.83 22.25 -4.83
CA PHE A 250 -7.64 21.06 -5.07
C PHE A 250 -8.37 20.65 -3.80
N TYR A 251 -9.68 20.42 -3.89
CA TYR A 251 -10.49 19.96 -2.75
C TYR A 251 -11.79 19.31 -3.20
N ALA A 252 -12.45 18.59 -2.30
CA ALA A 252 -13.79 18.06 -2.52
C ALA A 252 -14.85 19.00 -1.94
N ARG A 253 -16.02 19.03 -2.56
CA ARG A 253 -17.22 19.65 -2.02
C ARG A 253 -18.45 18.81 -2.32
N ASN A 254 -19.61 19.16 -1.75
CA ASN A 254 -20.87 18.44 -1.96
C ASN A 254 -20.73 16.93 -1.72
N ILE A 255 -20.03 16.56 -0.64
CA ILE A 255 -19.79 15.16 -0.26
C ILE A 255 -21.11 14.53 0.18
N ARG A 256 -21.49 13.44 -0.49
CA ARG A 256 -22.71 12.66 -0.22
C ARG A 256 -22.31 11.20 0.05
N MET A 257 -22.71 10.68 1.20
CA MET A 257 -22.36 9.34 1.66
C MET A 257 -23.63 8.56 1.98
N GLY A 258 -23.69 7.32 1.57
CA GLY A 258 -24.80 6.40 1.88
C GLY A 258 -24.94 5.31 0.83
N ASN A 259 -25.73 4.28 1.16
CA ASN A 259 -26.03 3.16 0.27
C ASN A 259 -24.78 2.50 -0.37
N GLY A 260 -23.69 2.43 0.40
CA GLY A 260 -22.43 1.85 -0.07
C GLY A 260 -21.65 2.70 -1.09
N GLN A 261 -22.00 3.98 -1.25
CA GLN A 261 -21.37 4.91 -2.19
C GLN A 261 -20.92 6.20 -1.51
N ILE A 262 -19.90 6.81 -2.07
CA ILE A 262 -19.49 8.19 -1.79
C ILE A 262 -19.42 8.94 -3.11
N LEU A 263 -20.17 10.02 -3.20
CA LEU A 263 -20.14 10.96 -4.32
C LEU A 263 -19.65 12.31 -3.84
N PHE A 264 -18.83 12.99 -4.65
CA PHE A 264 -18.36 14.35 -4.35
C PHE A 264 -18.07 15.11 -5.64
N ASP A 265 -18.01 16.45 -5.54
CA ASP A 265 -17.52 17.29 -6.60
C ASP A 265 -16.05 17.60 -6.34
N TRP A 266 -15.20 17.40 -7.34
CA TRP A 266 -13.79 17.76 -7.28
C TRP A 266 -13.57 19.16 -7.83
N VAL A 267 -13.01 20.04 -7.00
CA VAL A 267 -12.65 21.41 -7.35
C VAL A 267 -11.17 21.49 -7.66
N TYR A 268 -10.82 22.18 -8.74
CA TYR A 268 -9.44 22.36 -9.20
C TYR A 268 -9.28 23.73 -9.89
N PRO A 269 -8.07 24.24 -10.16
CA PRO A 269 -7.86 25.55 -10.78
C PRO A 269 -8.57 25.76 -12.13
N GLY A 270 -8.90 24.69 -12.84
CA GLY A 270 -9.62 24.71 -14.11
C GLY A 270 -11.16 24.69 -14.00
N GLY A 271 -11.70 24.52 -12.78
CA GLY A 271 -13.15 24.43 -12.57
C GLY A 271 -13.60 23.38 -11.59
N VAL A 272 -14.68 22.68 -11.92
CA VAL A 272 -15.29 21.64 -11.07
C VAL A 272 -15.67 20.44 -11.92
N VAL A 273 -15.30 19.27 -11.43
CA VAL A 273 -15.81 18.00 -11.94
C VAL A 273 -16.84 17.46 -10.96
N ALA A 274 -18.12 17.53 -11.34
CA ALA A 274 -19.21 17.10 -10.48
C ALA A 274 -19.36 15.57 -10.45
N ASP A 275 -19.98 15.08 -9.39
CA ASP A 275 -20.45 13.68 -9.25
C ASP A 275 -19.34 12.63 -9.45
N ILE A 276 -18.20 12.85 -8.83
CA ILE A 276 -17.17 11.81 -8.75
C ILE A 276 -17.66 10.66 -7.86
N ASP A 277 -17.81 9.49 -8.44
CA ASP A 277 -18.14 8.24 -7.75
C ASP A 277 -16.83 7.57 -7.26
N LEU A 278 -16.65 7.51 -5.96
CA LEU A 278 -15.46 6.97 -5.33
C LEU A 278 -15.52 5.43 -5.32
N GLY A 279 -14.79 4.77 -6.20
CA GLY A 279 -14.84 3.32 -6.39
C GLY A 279 -14.61 2.50 -5.12
N VAL A 280 -13.76 2.97 -4.20
CA VAL A 280 -13.60 2.41 -2.84
C VAL A 280 -14.10 3.43 -1.83
N PRO A 281 -15.37 3.33 -1.39
CA PRO A 281 -16.06 4.36 -0.64
C PRO A 281 -15.66 4.36 0.84
N VAL A 282 -14.50 4.89 1.16
CA VAL A 282 -14.00 5.17 2.51
C VAL A 282 -13.77 6.66 2.65
N ARG A 283 -14.21 7.28 3.75
CA ARG A 283 -14.12 8.74 3.89
C ARG A 283 -12.71 9.29 3.66
N VAL A 284 -11.68 8.64 4.20
CA VAL A 284 -10.26 9.04 3.98
C VAL A 284 -9.86 8.97 2.50
N ASN A 285 -10.50 8.13 1.72
CA ASN A 285 -10.23 7.98 0.30
C ASN A 285 -10.74 9.16 -0.54
N ILE A 286 -11.61 10.03 -0.01
CA ILE A 286 -11.97 11.27 -0.69
C ILE A 286 -10.73 12.16 -0.83
N GLU A 287 -10.03 12.37 0.28
CA GLU A 287 -8.80 13.19 0.29
C GLU A 287 -7.67 12.56 -0.53
N ASN A 288 -7.48 11.22 -0.42
CA ASN A 288 -6.55 10.48 -1.28
C ASN A 288 -6.92 10.64 -2.76
N GLY A 289 -8.21 10.59 -3.09
CA GLY A 289 -8.75 10.79 -4.43
C GLY A 289 -8.52 12.21 -4.95
N VAL A 290 -8.71 13.23 -4.11
CA VAL A 290 -8.42 14.62 -4.47
C VAL A 290 -6.95 14.79 -4.89
N ALA A 291 -6.02 14.25 -4.11
CA ALA A 291 -4.59 14.30 -4.41
C ALA A 291 -4.24 13.51 -5.69
N ALA A 292 -4.80 12.31 -5.84
CA ALA A 292 -4.59 11.47 -7.01
C ALA A 292 -5.14 12.09 -8.30
N MET A 293 -6.32 12.72 -8.24
CA MET A 293 -6.93 13.46 -9.36
C MET A 293 -6.10 14.69 -9.71
N ALA A 294 -5.56 15.42 -8.73
CA ALA A 294 -4.65 16.54 -8.97
C ALA A 294 -3.39 16.09 -9.73
N LEU A 295 -2.79 14.98 -9.30
CA LEU A 295 -1.63 14.40 -9.98
C LEU A 295 -1.96 13.97 -11.42
N ALA A 296 -3.10 13.31 -11.62
CA ALA A 296 -3.56 12.87 -12.94
C ALA A 296 -3.87 14.07 -13.89
N TRP A 297 -4.57 15.09 -13.39
CA TRP A 297 -4.90 16.30 -14.16
C TRP A 297 -3.66 17.08 -14.60
N LEU A 298 -2.69 17.26 -13.70
CA LEU A 298 -1.43 17.93 -14.00
C LEU A 298 -0.60 17.20 -15.07
N ASN A 299 -0.90 15.91 -15.32
CA ASN A 299 -0.30 15.13 -16.39
C ASN A 299 -1.21 14.96 -17.62
N GLY A 300 -2.31 15.70 -17.71
CA GLY A 300 -3.15 15.78 -18.91
C GLY A 300 -4.31 14.79 -18.97
N VAL A 301 -4.62 14.07 -17.89
CA VAL A 301 -5.84 13.24 -17.82
C VAL A 301 -7.06 14.15 -17.82
N THR A 302 -8.01 13.89 -18.70
CA THR A 302 -9.22 14.71 -18.83
C THR A 302 -10.22 14.44 -17.69
N PRO A 303 -11.11 15.42 -17.37
CA PRO A 303 -12.16 15.24 -16.35
C PRO A 303 -13.03 14.00 -16.57
N ASP A 304 -13.39 13.70 -17.81
CA ASP A 304 -14.22 12.53 -18.13
C ASP A 304 -13.47 11.20 -17.97
N GLU A 305 -12.18 11.16 -18.31
CA GLU A 305 -11.33 9.99 -18.04
C GLU A 305 -11.19 9.76 -16.53
N MET A 306 -10.95 10.83 -15.76
CA MET A 306 -10.86 10.74 -14.29
C MET A 306 -12.16 10.24 -13.66
N ARG A 307 -13.32 10.74 -14.09
CA ARG A 307 -14.64 10.29 -13.59
C ARG A 307 -14.85 8.80 -13.83
N ARG A 308 -14.57 8.32 -15.04
CA ARG A 308 -14.70 6.90 -15.38
C ARG A 308 -13.71 6.02 -14.58
N ALA A 309 -12.46 6.45 -14.52
CA ALA A 309 -11.43 5.70 -13.82
C ALA A 309 -11.69 5.65 -12.29
N MET A 310 -12.09 6.77 -11.66
CA MET A 310 -12.39 6.78 -10.24
C MET A 310 -13.53 5.83 -9.89
N LYS A 311 -14.59 5.79 -10.70
CA LYS A 311 -15.71 4.86 -10.52
C LYS A 311 -15.29 3.40 -10.67
N SER A 312 -14.40 3.08 -11.59
CA SER A 312 -13.93 1.71 -11.84
C SER A 312 -12.80 1.27 -10.90
N PHE A 313 -12.25 2.15 -10.07
CA PHE A 313 -11.19 1.82 -9.14
C PHE A 313 -11.66 0.82 -8.09
N ALA A 314 -11.09 -0.39 -8.09
CA ALA A 314 -11.48 -1.48 -7.20
C ALA A 314 -10.60 -1.60 -5.93
N GLY A 315 -9.58 -0.73 -5.80
CA GLY A 315 -8.68 -0.71 -4.66
C GLY A 315 -7.55 -1.74 -4.73
N ALA A 316 -6.77 -1.79 -3.67
CA ALA A 316 -5.77 -2.83 -3.43
C ALA A 316 -6.34 -3.93 -2.55
N ARG A 317 -5.86 -5.16 -2.75
CA ARG A 317 -6.23 -6.29 -1.89
C ARG A 317 -5.94 -5.95 -0.43
N ARG A 318 -6.86 -6.36 0.46
CA ARG A 318 -6.77 -6.14 1.90
C ARG A 318 -6.74 -4.66 2.36
N ARG A 319 -7.24 -3.72 1.54
CA ARG A 319 -7.39 -2.31 1.88
C ARG A 319 -8.84 -1.90 1.68
N PHE A 320 -9.68 -2.06 2.71
CA PHE A 320 -11.13 -1.90 2.64
C PHE A 320 -11.70 -2.61 1.41
N ASP A 321 -11.36 -3.87 1.29
CA ASP A 321 -11.53 -4.69 0.11
C ASP A 321 -12.91 -5.35 0.11
N PHE A 322 -13.80 -4.93 -0.78
CA PHE A 322 -15.11 -5.53 -0.95
C PHE A 322 -15.01 -6.90 -1.64
N TRP A 323 -15.34 -7.95 -0.91
CA TRP A 323 -15.48 -9.32 -1.41
C TRP A 323 -16.90 -9.62 -1.86
N ILE A 324 -17.91 -9.01 -1.20
CA ILE A 324 -19.31 -8.97 -1.61
C ILE A 324 -19.79 -7.53 -1.43
N ARG A 325 -20.19 -6.88 -2.50
CA ARG A 325 -20.61 -5.47 -2.49
C ARG A 325 -22.12 -5.29 -2.54
N GLU A 326 -22.85 -6.29 -3.06
CA GLU A 326 -24.29 -6.28 -3.27
C GLU A 326 -24.91 -7.53 -2.70
N GLY A 327 -26.19 -7.47 -2.37
CA GLY A 327 -26.96 -8.60 -1.84
C GLY A 327 -27.38 -8.44 -0.39
N LYS A 328 -27.73 -9.54 0.25
CA LYS A 328 -28.20 -9.56 1.65
C LYS A 328 -27.08 -9.25 2.64
N THR A 329 -25.87 -9.69 2.35
CA THR A 329 -24.69 -9.50 3.19
C THR A 329 -23.59 -8.82 2.40
N ILE A 330 -23.06 -7.74 2.94
CA ILE A 330 -21.84 -7.07 2.45
C ILE A 330 -20.63 -7.71 3.16
N LEU A 331 -19.60 -8.09 2.41
CA LEU A 331 -18.36 -8.64 2.97
C LEU A 331 -17.18 -7.75 2.59
N VAL A 332 -16.46 -7.27 3.60
CA VAL A 332 -15.28 -6.42 3.46
C VAL A 332 -14.09 -7.06 4.16
N ASP A 333 -12.89 -6.94 3.61
CA ASP A 333 -11.64 -7.28 4.28
C ASP A 333 -10.75 -6.04 4.41
N ASP A 334 -10.12 -5.87 5.57
CA ASP A 334 -9.18 -4.77 5.76
C ASP A 334 -7.96 -5.23 6.57
N TYR A 335 -6.80 -4.79 6.13
CA TYR A 335 -5.52 -5.05 6.80
C TYR A 335 -5.38 -4.33 8.13
N ALA A 336 -6.35 -3.49 8.49
CA ALA A 336 -6.37 -2.68 9.70
C ALA A 336 -6.02 -3.53 10.94
N HIS A 337 -4.93 -3.17 11.61
CA HIS A 337 -4.34 -3.90 12.73
C HIS A 337 -3.83 -2.98 13.84
N HIS A 338 -4.04 -1.68 13.71
CA HIS A 338 -3.87 -0.66 14.75
C HIS A 338 -5.25 -0.14 15.18
N PRO A 339 -5.46 0.27 16.45
CA PRO A 339 -6.75 0.76 16.91
C PRO A 339 -7.35 1.89 16.06
N ASP A 340 -6.54 2.85 15.64
CA ASP A 340 -6.99 3.98 14.83
C ASP A 340 -7.44 3.55 13.44
N GLU A 341 -6.75 2.58 12.82
CA GLU A 341 -7.15 2.00 11.53
C GLU A 341 -8.49 1.27 11.65
N ILE A 342 -8.66 0.45 12.70
CA ILE A 342 -9.91 -0.26 12.99
C ILE A 342 -11.04 0.73 13.20
N LYS A 343 -10.81 1.78 13.98
CA LYS A 343 -11.79 2.85 14.20
C LYS A 343 -12.17 3.54 12.89
N ALA A 344 -11.20 3.85 12.04
CA ALA A 344 -11.45 4.48 10.74
C ALA A 344 -12.30 3.58 9.83
N SER A 345 -11.99 2.28 9.75
CA SER A 345 -12.73 1.30 8.95
C SER A 345 -14.16 1.14 9.45
N LEU A 346 -14.36 0.96 10.75
CA LEU A 346 -15.70 0.79 11.33
C LEU A 346 -16.54 2.07 11.23
N SER A 347 -15.96 3.25 11.46
CA SER A 347 -16.63 4.53 11.26
C SER A 347 -17.07 4.74 9.81
N SER A 348 -16.22 4.33 8.86
CA SER A 348 -16.55 4.38 7.44
C SER A 348 -17.71 3.47 7.07
N LEU A 349 -17.70 2.21 7.56
CA LEU A 349 -18.83 1.29 7.37
C LEU A 349 -20.12 1.83 7.98
N ARG A 350 -20.04 2.41 9.18
CA ARG A 350 -21.22 3.00 9.85
C ARG A 350 -21.80 4.17 9.04
N ALA A 351 -20.95 4.99 8.44
CA ALA A 351 -21.41 6.10 7.59
C ALA A 351 -22.00 5.63 6.25
N LEU A 352 -21.48 4.53 5.69
CA LEU A 352 -21.97 3.94 4.44
C LEU A 352 -23.28 3.15 4.60
N TYR A 353 -23.46 2.51 5.75
CA TYR A 353 -24.53 1.55 6.04
C TYR A 353 -25.14 1.84 7.42
N ALA A 354 -25.67 3.05 7.59
CA ALA A 354 -26.18 3.56 8.88
C ALA A 354 -27.25 2.65 9.52
N ASP A 355 -28.11 2.07 8.69
CA ASP A 355 -29.24 1.24 9.13
C ASP A 355 -28.92 -0.26 9.24
N LYS A 356 -27.68 -0.67 8.91
CA LYS A 356 -27.27 -2.06 8.93
C LYS A 356 -26.44 -2.41 10.17
N LYS A 357 -26.56 -3.66 10.61
CA LYS A 357 -25.68 -4.20 11.66
C LYS A 357 -24.29 -4.47 11.12
N ILE A 358 -23.27 -3.96 11.81
CA ILE A 358 -21.88 -4.20 11.51
C ILE A 358 -21.35 -5.29 12.41
N SER A 359 -20.96 -6.40 11.81
CA SER A 359 -20.31 -7.54 12.46
C SER A 359 -18.82 -7.54 12.10
N VAL A 360 -17.98 -7.78 13.09
CA VAL A 360 -16.51 -7.76 12.95
C VAL A 360 -15.94 -9.14 13.26
N ILE A 361 -15.05 -9.62 12.42
CA ILE A 361 -14.11 -10.69 12.75
C ILE A 361 -12.72 -10.04 12.86
N PHE A 362 -12.13 -10.07 14.04
CA PHE A 362 -10.81 -9.47 14.26
C PHE A 362 -9.77 -10.51 14.68
N GLN A 363 -8.63 -10.53 13.97
CA GLN A 363 -7.45 -11.29 14.36
C GLN A 363 -6.37 -10.32 14.86
N PRO A 364 -6.12 -10.24 16.19
CA PRO A 364 -5.04 -9.41 16.71
C PRO A 364 -3.69 -9.89 16.16
N HIS A 365 -2.79 -8.95 15.91
CA HIS A 365 -1.46 -9.20 15.35
C HIS A 365 -0.39 -8.76 16.35
N LEU A 366 0.51 -9.66 16.75
CA LEU A 366 1.57 -9.52 17.75
C LEU A 366 1.07 -9.48 19.21
N TYR A 367 1.78 -10.19 20.08
CA TYR A 367 1.48 -10.17 21.52
C TYR A 367 1.81 -8.82 22.15
N THR A 368 2.93 -8.21 21.79
CA THR A 368 3.34 -6.90 22.29
C THR A 368 2.30 -5.84 21.96
N ARG A 369 1.88 -5.73 20.71
CA ARG A 369 0.84 -4.78 20.27
C ARG A 369 -0.50 -5.02 20.97
N THR A 370 -0.91 -6.28 21.10
CA THR A 370 -2.14 -6.66 21.79
C THR A 370 -2.13 -6.22 23.24
N ARG A 371 -1.01 -6.36 23.95
CA ARG A 371 -0.82 -5.91 25.33
C ARG A 371 -0.85 -4.38 25.43
N ASP A 372 -0.04 -3.71 24.61
CA ASP A 372 0.26 -2.28 24.74
C ASP A 372 -0.94 -1.40 24.32
N PHE A 373 -1.75 -1.86 23.40
CA PHE A 373 -2.93 -1.14 22.87
C PHE A 373 -4.27 -1.78 23.28
N CYS A 374 -4.30 -2.63 24.30
CA CYS A 374 -5.47 -3.39 24.71
C CYS A 374 -6.73 -2.52 24.87
N ASP A 375 -6.63 -1.39 25.58
CA ASP A 375 -7.75 -0.48 25.85
C ASP A 375 -8.23 0.22 24.57
N GLN A 376 -7.31 0.65 23.73
CA GLN A 376 -7.62 1.30 22.47
C GLN A 376 -8.28 0.31 21.49
N PHE A 377 -7.82 -0.94 21.43
CA PHE A 377 -8.49 -1.99 20.66
C PHE A 377 -9.90 -2.22 21.14
N ALA A 378 -10.10 -2.33 22.46
CA ALA A 378 -11.43 -2.53 23.03
C ALA A 378 -12.37 -1.37 22.70
N ALA A 379 -11.89 -0.13 22.78
CA ALA A 379 -12.67 1.06 22.43
C ALA A 379 -13.04 1.07 20.93
N ALA A 380 -12.10 0.78 20.02
CA ALA A 380 -12.34 0.74 18.59
C ALA A 380 -13.33 -0.35 18.21
N LEU A 381 -13.15 -1.59 18.72
CA LEU A 381 -14.02 -2.73 18.43
C LEU A 381 -15.42 -2.58 19.04
N SER A 382 -15.58 -1.76 20.07
CA SER A 382 -16.90 -1.45 20.67
C SER A 382 -17.81 -0.63 19.75
N LEU A 383 -17.31 -0.14 18.60
CA LEU A 383 -18.12 0.48 17.55
C LEU A 383 -18.92 -0.54 16.74
N ALA A 384 -18.61 -1.83 16.86
CA ALA A 384 -19.33 -2.92 16.20
C ALA A 384 -20.61 -3.32 16.95
N ASP A 385 -21.60 -3.83 16.24
CA ASP A 385 -22.79 -4.43 16.84
C ASP A 385 -22.54 -5.88 17.28
N GLU A 386 -21.62 -6.56 16.60
CA GLU A 386 -21.22 -7.94 16.89
C GLU A 386 -19.73 -8.14 16.63
N LEU A 387 -19.05 -8.87 17.54
CA LEU A 387 -17.63 -9.19 17.45
C LEU A 387 -17.38 -10.69 17.55
N ILE A 388 -16.60 -11.21 16.59
CA ILE A 388 -15.93 -12.51 16.69
C ILE A 388 -14.42 -12.19 16.80
N LEU A 389 -13.83 -12.49 17.95
CA LEU A 389 -12.42 -12.23 18.21
C LEU A 389 -11.62 -13.53 18.12
N LEU A 390 -10.65 -13.56 17.22
CA LEU A 390 -9.78 -14.72 17.01
C LEU A 390 -8.56 -14.70 17.95
N ASP A 391 -7.84 -15.81 17.97
CA ASP A 391 -6.55 -15.89 18.65
C ASP A 391 -5.53 -14.95 18.01
N ILE A 392 -4.54 -14.51 18.82
CA ILE A 392 -3.47 -13.63 18.36
C ILE A 392 -2.63 -14.34 17.29
N TYR A 393 -2.41 -13.67 16.16
CA TYR A 393 -1.42 -14.08 15.18
C TYR A 393 -0.02 -13.63 15.63
N PRO A 394 0.89 -14.57 15.98
CA PRO A 394 2.15 -14.23 16.63
C PRO A 394 3.17 -13.62 15.67
N ALA A 395 3.04 -13.87 14.35
CA ALA A 395 4.08 -13.59 13.35
C ALA A 395 5.43 -14.21 13.78
N ARG A 396 6.35 -13.39 14.26
CA ARG A 396 7.69 -13.83 14.73
C ARG A 396 7.90 -13.68 16.24
N GLU A 397 6.85 -13.26 16.97
CA GLU A 397 6.94 -13.12 18.44
C GLU A 397 6.69 -14.44 19.15
N GLN A 398 7.32 -14.60 20.30
CA GLN A 398 7.01 -15.67 21.24
C GLN A 398 5.80 -15.28 22.11
N PRO A 399 4.97 -16.24 22.55
CA PRO A 399 3.86 -15.96 23.45
C PRO A 399 4.32 -15.25 24.72
N ILE A 400 3.58 -14.21 25.13
CA ILE A 400 3.81 -13.49 26.38
C ILE A 400 2.84 -14.05 27.43
N PRO A 401 3.31 -14.52 28.60
CA PRO A 401 2.44 -15.03 29.65
C PRO A 401 1.33 -14.04 30.04
N GLY A 402 0.07 -14.52 30.06
CA GLY A 402 -1.11 -13.69 30.36
C GLY A 402 -1.63 -12.83 29.21
N VAL A 403 -0.96 -12.77 28.06
CA VAL A 403 -1.42 -12.00 26.90
C VAL A 403 -2.10 -12.95 25.89
N THR A 404 -3.41 -12.87 25.84
CA THR A 404 -4.26 -13.56 24.87
C THR A 404 -5.33 -12.58 24.35
N SER A 405 -6.08 -12.97 23.33
CA SER A 405 -7.20 -12.16 22.83
C SER A 405 -8.26 -11.85 23.91
N ARG A 406 -8.33 -12.66 24.96
CA ARG A 406 -9.24 -12.47 26.08
C ARG A 406 -9.08 -11.11 26.76
N ILE A 407 -7.87 -10.56 26.86
CA ILE A 407 -7.64 -9.26 27.51
C ILE A 407 -8.37 -8.11 26.79
N ILE A 408 -8.48 -8.20 25.45
CA ILE A 408 -9.30 -7.29 24.65
C ILE A 408 -10.78 -7.64 24.80
N PHE A 409 -11.13 -8.93 24.69
CA PHE A 409 -12.50 -9.42 24.71
C PHE A 409 -13.25 -8.97 25.96
N ASP A 410 -12.62 -9.07 27.13
CA ASP A 410 -13.26 -8.74 28.41
C ASP A 410 -13.61 -7.24 28.51
N LYS A 411 -12.87 -6.37 27.82
CA LYS A 411 -13.06 -4.91 27.83
C LYS A 411 -13.98 -4.39 26.71
N VAL A 412 -14.21 -5.16 25.64
CA VAL A 412 -15.10 -4.74 24.57
C VAL A 412 -16.53 -4.66 25.02
N ASN A 413 -17.17 -3.53 24.73
CA ASN A 413 -18.59 -3.29 25.00
C ASN A 413 -19.40 -3.34 23.69
N CYS A 414 -19.75 -4.53 23.25
CA CYS A 414 -20.70 -4.73 22.15
C CYS A 414 -21.79 -5.73 22.54
N LYS A 415 -22.95 -5.64 21.88
CA LYS A 415 -24.15 -6.42 22.25
C LYS A 415 -23.96 -7.94 22.15
N LYS A 416 -23.16 -8.37 21.18
CA LYS A 416 -22.91 -9.79 20.92
C LYS A 416 -21.42 -9.99 20.62
N LYS A 417 -20.74 -10.81 21.42
CA LYS A 417 -19.34 -11.10 21.23
C LYS A 417 -19.00 -12.56 21.48
N ALA A 418 -18.03 -13.09 20.74
CA ALA A 418 -17.51 -14.46 20.92
C ALA A 418 -16.00 -14.49 20.74
N LEU A 419 -15.32 -15.35 21.52
CA LEU A 419 -13.96 -15.81 21.26
C LEU A 419 -14.05 -17.06 20.40
N CYS A 420 -13.21 -17.14 19.38
CA CYS A 420 -13.24 -18.24 18.43
C CYS A 420 -11.82 -18.54 17.94
N SER A 421 -11.44 -19.80 17.87
CA SER A 421 -10.22 -20.17 17.16
C SER A 421 -10.45 -20.11 15.64
N LYS A 422 -9.37 -19.94 14.89
CA LYS A 422 -9.43 -19.85 13.43
C LYS A 422 -10.07 -21.11 12.80
N GLU A 423 -9.80 -22.28 13.35
CA GLU A 423 -10.32 -23.57 12.88
C GLU A 423 -11.85 -23.67 13.04
N LYS A 424 -12.41 -23.05 14.08
CA LYS A 424 -13.85 -23.05 14.37
C LYS A 424 -14.61 -21.90 13.74
N LEU A 425 -13.93 -20.99 13.06
CA LEU A 425 -14.53 -19.76 12.55
C LEU A 425 -15.68 -20.04 11.58
N LEU A 426 -15.51 -20.97 10.64
CA LEU A 426 -16.55 -21.29 9.64
C LEU A 426 -17.80 -21.89 10.29
N GLU A 427 -17.66 -22.73 11.31
CA GLU A 427 -18.80 -23.23 12.09
C GLU A 427 -19.51 -22.10 12.82
N THR A 428 -18.74 -21.20 13.45
CA THR A 428 -19.29 -20.04 14.16
C THR A 428 -20.05 -19.10 13.25
N ILE A 429 -19.63 -18.94 12.00
CA ILE A 429 -20.28 -18.13 10.97
C ILE A 429 -21.59 -18.77 10.54
N LYS A 430 -21.66 -20.09 10.39
CA LYS A 430 -22.86 -20.83 9.96
C LYS A 430 -24.08 -20.57 10.83
N GLU A 431 -23.89 -20.31 12.09
CA GLU A 431 -24.96 -20.07 13.06
C GLU A 431 -25.43 -18.60 13.13
N ARG A 432 -24.89 -17.72 12.27
CA ARG A 432 -25.10 -16.27 12.35
C ARG A 432 -25.54 -15.66 11.04
N ASN A 433 -26.38 -14.63 11.11
CA ASN A 433 -26.78 -13.82 9.97
C ASN A 433 -26.10 -12.47 10.03
N PHE A 434 -25.50 -12.05 8.94
CA PHE A 434 -24.78 -10.80 8.81
C PHE A 434 -25.46 -9.88 7.78
N GLU A 435 -25.48 -8.58 8.06
CA GLU A 435 -25.84 -7.55 7.08
C GLU A 435 -24.60 -6.90 6.48
N VAL A 436 -23.65 -6.49 7.35
CA VAL A 436 -22.30 -6.09 6.98
C VAL A 436 -21.33 -6.89 7.83
N LEU A 437 -20.42 -7.62 7.19
CA LEU A 437 -19.35 -8.36 7.83
C LEU A 437 -18.02 -7.79 7.37
N ILE A 438 -17.16 -7.42 8.32
CA ILE A 438 -15.76 -7.04 8.03
C ILE A 438 -14.79 -7.97 8.74
N THR A 439 -13.77 -8.43 8.02
CA THR A 439 -12.59 -9.07 8.58
C THR A 439 -11.48 -8.04 8.75
N LEU A 440 -10.83 -8.04 9.92
CA LEU A 440 -9.77 -7.10 10.28
C LEU A 440 -8.53 -7.84 10.77
N GLY A 441 -7.35 -7.37 10.37
CA GLY A 441 -6.08 -7.84 10.90
C GLY A 441 -5.00 -8.07 9.86
N ALA A 442 -3.74 -7.95 10.28
CA ALA A 442 -2.53 -8.16 9.45
C ALA A 442 -2.03 -9.61 9.44
N GLY A 443 -2.73 -10.51 10.14
CA GLY A 443 -2.42 -11.93 10.16
C GLY A 443 -2.92 -12.68 8.91
N ASP A 444 -3.16 -13.96 9.07
CA ASP A 444 -3.54 -14.88 8.00
C ASP A 444 -5.06 -15.13 7.88
N ILE A 445 -5.87 -14.25 8.46
CA ILE A 445 -7.34 -14.31 8.36
C ILE A 445 -7.84 -14.22 6.92
N ASP A 446 -7.13 -13.52 6.06
CA ASP A 446 -7.42 -13.36 4.64
C ASP A 446 -7.51 -14.70 3.89
N ARG A 447 -6.78 -15.73 4.37
CA ARG A 447 -6.83 -17.08 3.78
C ARG A 447 -8.19 -17.76 3.95
N LEU A 448 -9.00 -17.30 4.89
CA LEU A 448 -10.35 -17.83 5.12
C LEU A 448 -11.43 -17.11 4.31
N LEU A 449 -11.12 -15.97 3.71
CA LEU A 449 -12.08 -15.15 2.95
C LEU A 449 -12.80 -15.90 1.82
N PRO A 450 -12.13 -16.74 1.00
CA PRO A 450 -12.83 -17.53 0.00
C PRO A 450 -13.93 -18.41 0.61
N ALA A 451 -13.61 -19.14 1.68
CA ALA A 451 -14.57 -20.02 2.36
C ALA A 451 -15.67 -19.24 3.09
N ILE A 452 -15.35 -18.09 3.70
CA ILE A 452 -16.33 -17.19 4.31
C ILE A 452 -17.31 -16.68 3.24
N LYS A 453 -16.79 -16.26 2.08
CA LYS A 453 -17.62 -15.79 0.96
C LYS A 453 -18.56 -16.87 0.45
N GLU A 454 -18.06 -18.09 0.24
CA GLU A 454 -18.87 -19.23 -0.20
C GLU A 454 -19.99 -19.54 0.80
N GLU A 455 -19.68 -19.55 2.10
CA GLU A 455 -20.67 -19.80 3.15
C GLU A 455 -21.77 -18.71 3.20
N ILE A 456 -21.40 -17.45 2.98
CA ILE A 456 -22.37 -16.33 2.92
C ILE A 456 -23.25 -16.42 1.68
N LEU A 457 -22.69 -16.76 0.51
CA LEU A 457 -23.43 -16.83 -0.75
C LEU A 457 -24.33 -18.08 -0.85
N ALA A 458 -24.07 -19.11 -0.06
CA ALA A 458 -24.90 -20.33 0.00
C ALA A 458 -26.24 -20.13 0.72
N ARG A 459 -26.51 -18.93 1.27
CA ARG A 459 -27.71 -18.53 2.02
C ARG A 459 -28.62 -17.57 1.24
#